data_564963e116315b5fae62b9918f8be8db
#
_entry.id   564963e116315b5fae62b9918f8be8db
#
_cell.length_a   1.000
_cell.length_b   1.000
_cell.length_c   1.000
_cell.angle_alpha   90.00
_cell.angle_beta   90.00
_cell.angle_gamma   90.00
#
_symmetry.space_group_name_H-M   'P 1'
#
loop_
_entity.id
_entity.type
_entity.pdbx_description
1 polymer ?
#
loop_
_entity_poly.entity_id
_entity_poly.type
_entity_poly.pdbx_seq_one_letter_code
_entity_poly.pdbx_strand_id
1 'polypeptide(L)'
;MENKLDYMIERIKHFQNIQILELGVKRGTSTKKFIELCNVNNGFLTSIDINDCSNVIKSDRWKFIHSSDDNFDMLDKIIPKNLDFIFIDSLHEPNHVKKVFYH
;
A
#
# COMPACT_ATOMS: atom_id res chain seq x y z
N MET A 1 -8.10 -16.36 -14.04
CA MET A 1 -7.05 -16.67 -13.06
C MET A 1 -7.01 -15.55 -12.03
N GLU A 2 -7.20 -15.90 -10.78
CA GLU A 2 -7.06 -14.93 -9.71
C GLU A 2 -5.60 -14.59 -9.53
N ASN A 3 -5.30 -13.31 -9.49
CA ASN A 3 -3.94 -12.91 -9.17
C ASN A 3 -3.75 -12.85 -7.65
N LYS A 4 -2.51 -12.75 -7.24
CA LYS A 4 -2.16 -12.68 -5.82
C LYS A 4 -2.84 -11.54 -5.09
N LEU A 5 -3.00 -10.41 -5.79
CA LEU A 5 -3.58 -9.22 -5.19
C LEU A 5 -5.04 -9.44 -4.83
N ASP A 6 -5.82 -10.03 -5.73
CA ASP A 6 -7.24 -10.28 -5.47
C ASP A 6 -7.42 -11.28 -4.31
N TYR A 7 -6.55 -12.26 -4.24
CA TYR A 7 -6.56 -13.23 -3.14
C TYR A 7 -6.27 -12.52 -1.81
N MET A 8 -5.29 -11.64 -1.77
CA MET A 8 -4.95 -10.93 -0.55
C MET A 8 -6.08 -10.00 -0.10
N ILE A 9 -6.70 -9.32 -1.05
CA ILE A 9 -7.82 -8.42 -0.73
C ILE A 9 -8.98 -9.20 -0.13
N GLU A 10 -9.28 -10.38 -0.67
CA GLU A 10 -10.32 -11.23 -0.11
C GLU A 10 -10.03 -11.60 1.34
N ARG A 11 -8.77 -11.78 1.68
CA ARG A 11 -8.40 -12.15 3.05
C ARG A 11 -8.47 -11.00 4.03
N ILE A 12 -8.29 -9.76 3.57
CA ILE A 12 -8.26 -8.60 4.47
C ILE A 12 -9.54 -7.78 4.43
N LYS A 13 -10.49 -8.10 3.58
CA LYS A 13 -11.69 -7.28 3.41
C LYS A 13 -12.60 -7.25 4.64
N HIS A 14 -12.40 -8.16 5.57
CA HIS A 14 -13.19 -8.22 6.80
C HIS A 14 -12.68 -7.30 7.90
N PHE A 15 -11.49 -6.74 7.74
CA PHE A 15 -10.93 -5.84 8.73
C PHE A 15 -11.56 -4.46 8.61
N GLN A 16 -12.25 -4.02 9.65
CA GLN A 16 -12.80 -2.68 9.68
C GLN A 16 -11.72 -1.66 10.04
N ASN A 17 -11.77 -0.50 9.41
CA ASN A 17 -10.80 0.58 9.64
C ASN A 17 -9.37 0.15 9.33
N ILE A 18 -9.17 -0.70 8.35
CA ILE A 18 -7.85 -1.26 8.04
C ILE A 18 -6.85 -0.16 7.65
N GLN A 19 -5.64 -0.26 8.16
CA GLN A 19 -4.55 0.66 7.83
C GLN A 19 -3.55 -0.07 6.95
N ILE A 20 -3.44 0.34 5.68
CA ILE A 20 -2.62 -0.33 4.69
C ILE A 20 -1.45 0.56 4.29
N LEU A 21 -0.28 -0.03 4.19
CA LEU A 21 0.89 0.62 3.60
C LEU A 21 1.23 -0.09 2.30
N GLU A 22 1.36 0.67 1.23
CA GLU A 22 1.76 0.16 -0.08
C GLU A 22 3.11 0.74 -0.47
N LEU A 23 4.06 -0.13 -0.78
CA LEU A 23 5.36 0.28 -1.30
C LEU A 23 5.40 0.00 -2.79
N GLY A 24 5.32 1.05 -3.59
CA GLY A 24 5.28 0.95 -5.05
C GLY A 24 3.89 1.12 -5.61
N VAL A 25 3.62 2.26 -6.21
CA VAL A 25 2.31 2.57 -6.79
C VAL A 25 2.27 2.22 -8.27
N LYS A 26 3.31 2.63 -9.00
CA LYS A 26 3.41 2.45 -10.45
C LYS A 26 2.20 3.03 -11.18
N ARG A 27 1.41 2.20 -11.83
CA ARG A 27 0.22 2.63 -12.58
C ARG A 27 -1.03 2.71 -11.71
N GLY A 28 -0.92 2.32 -10.46
CA GLY A 28 -2.04 2.42 -9.53
C GLY A 28 -3.01 1.26 -9.56
N THR A 29 -2.65 0.13 -10.17
CA THR A 29 -3.56 -1.01 -10.25
C THR A 29 -3.90 -1.56 -8.86
N SER A 30 -2.88 -1.83 -8.06
CA SER A 30 -3.09 -2.28 -6.68
C SER A 30 -3.65 -1.16 -5.81
N THR A 31 -3.17 0.07 -6.03
CA THR A 31 -3.63 1.24 -5.30
C THR A 31 -5.14 1.40 -5.40
N LYS A 32 -5.68 1.30 -6.62
CA LYS A 32 -7.12 1.42 -6.84
C LYS A 32 -7.90 0.38 -6.07
N LYS A 33 -7.43 -0.86 -6.08
CA LYS A 33 -8.12 -1.97 -5.40
C LYS A 33 -8.10 -1.77 -3.89
N PHE A 34 -6.99 -1.32 -3.33
CA PHE A 34 -6.92 -1.03 -1.90
C PHE A 34 -7.80 0.14 -1.51
N ILE A 35 -7.88 1.16 -2.35
CA ILE A 35 -8.76 2.30 -2.08
C ILE A 35 -10.23 1.87 -2.11
N GLU A 36 -10.61 1.03 -3.06
CA GLU A 36 -11.97 0.47 -3.10
C GLU A 36 -12.29 -0.28 -1.81
N LEU A 37 -11.34 -1.06 -1.33
CA LEU A 37 -11.51 -1.77 -0.06
C LEU A 37 -11.68 -0.78 1.10
N CYS A 38 -10.84 0.25 1.15
CA CYS A 38 -10.90 1.26 2.20
C CYS A 38 -12.21 2.04 2.18
N ASN A 39 -12.79 2.25 1.00
CA ASN A 39 -14.10 2.90 0.89
C ASN A 39 -15.21 2.05 1.49
N VAL A 40 -15.08 0.74 1.42
CA VAL A 40 -16.09 -0.18 1.93
C VAL A 40 -15.95 -0.38 3.44
N ASN A 41 -14.73 -0.53 3.93
CA ASN A 41 -14.50 -0.89 5.32
C ASN A 41 -13.94 0.23 6.19
N ASN A 42 -14.01 1.47 5.69
CA ASN A 42 -13.58 2.64 6.44
C ASN A 42 -12.07 2.64 6.74
N GLY A 43 -11.29 2.05 5.85
CA GLY A 43 -9.85 1.97 6.00
C GLY A 43 -9.11 3.16 5.42
N PHE A 44 -7.80 3.12 5.45
CA PHE A 44 -6.95 4.15 4.90
C PHE A 44 -5.70 3.55 4.27
N LEU A 45 -5.31 4.05 3.11
CA LEU A 45 -4.14 3.59 2.39
C LEU A 45 -3.06 4.68 2.37
N THR A 46 -1.86 4.31 2.78
CA THR A 46 -0.67 5.14 2.62
C THR A 46 0.23 4.47 1.60
N SER A 47 0.61 5.19 0.55
CA SER A 47 1.45 4.64 -0.52
C SER A 47 2.73 5.44 -0.67
N ILE A 48 3.81 4.73 -0.96
CA ILE A 48 5.13 5.34 -1.17
C ILE A 48 5.66 4.90 -2.52
N ASP A 49 6.20 5.83 -3.29
CA ASP A 49 6.86 5.50 -4.55
C ASP A 49 8.02 6.47 -4.77
N ILE A 50 9.06 5.98 -5.39
CA ILE A 50 10.21 6.79 -5.78
C ILE A 50 9.85 7.76 -6.91
N ASN A 51 8.83 7.45 -7.69
CA ASN A 51 8.29 8.32 -8.71
C ASN A 51 7.09 9.08 -8.18
N ASP A 52 6.82 10.25 -8.73
CA ASP A 52 5.67 11.03 -8.32
C ASP A 52 4.40 10.43 -8.93
N CYS A 53 3.70 9.66 -8.14
CA CYS A 53 2.43 9.02 -8.55
C CYS A 53 1.22 9.73 -7.93
N SER A 54 1.38 10.94 -7.44
CA SER A 54 0.31 11.66 -6.74
C SER A 54 -0.93 11.91 -7.59
N ASN A 55 -0.79 11.89 -8.90
CA ASN A 55 -1.90 12.14 -9.84
C ASN A 55 -2.61 10.87 -10.30
N VAL A 56 -2.19 9.71 -9.83
CA VAL A 56 -2.75 8.45 -10.29
C VAL A 56 -4.21 8.30 -9.88
N ILE A 57 -4.54 8.71 -8.66
CA ILE A 57 -5.89 8.57 -8.11
C ILE A 57 -6.19 9.77 -7.22
N LYS A 58 -7.46 10.10 -7.10
CA LYS A 58 -7.93 11.08 -6.11
C LYS A 58 -8.84 10.38 -5.13
N SER A 59 -8.48 10.44 -3.84
CA SER A 59 -9.29 9.83 -2.79
C SER A 59 -8.96 10.44 -1.44
N ASP A 60 -9.98 10.62 -0.61
CA ASP A 60 -9.81 11.08 0.76
C ASP A 60 -9.23 10.00 1.67
N ARG A 61 -9.20 8.76 1.19
CA ARG A 61 -8.68 7.63 1.96
C ARG A 61 -7.29 7.22 1.52
N TRP A 62 -6.59 8.10 0.81
CA TRP A 62 -5.27 7.82 0.26
C TRP A 62 -4.30 8.95 0.58
N LYS A 63 -3.15 8.58 1.11
CA LYS A 63 -2.02 9.50 1.27
C LYS A 63 -0.86 8.98 0.45
N PHE A 64 -0.35 9.81 -0.46
CA PHE A 64 0.80 9.45 -1.26
C PHE A 64 2.06 10.14 -0.74
N ILE A 65 3.13 9.38 -0.61
CA ILE A 65 4.43 9.87 -0.18
C ILE A 65 5.43 9.64 -1.31
N HIS A 66 5.96 10.72 -1.84
CA HIS A 66 6.99 10.66 -2.89
C HIS A 66 8.35 10.55 -2.22
N SER A 67 8.86 9.35 -2.12
CA SER A 67 10.13 9.10 -1.46
C SER A 67 10.67 7.73 -1.81
N SER A 68 11.97 7.54 -1.55
CA SER A 68 12.57 6.22 -1.64
C SER A 68 12.10 5.36 -0.48
N ASP A 69 11.83 4.09 -0.75
CA ASP A 69 11.37 3.15 0.27
C ASP A 69 12.48 2.72 1.24
N ASP A 70 13.72 3.14 0.98
CA ASP A 70 14.85 2.87 1.88
C ASP A 70 15.21 4.07 2.76
N ASN A 71 14.43 5.12 2.74
CA ASN A 71 14.65 6.29 3.59
C ASN A 71 13.93 6.09 4.93
N PHE A 72 14.45 5.19 5.74
CA PHE A 72 13.77 4.74 6.96
C PHE A 72 13.57 5.84 7.99
N ASP A 73 14.52 6.76 8.11
CA ASP A 73 14.40 7.83 9.10
C ASP A 73 13.22 8.75 8.84
N MET A 74 13.01 9.09 7.57
CA MET A 74 11.87 9.90 7.20
C MET A 74 10.57 9.12 7.26
N LEU A 75 10.58 7.89 6.77
CA LEU A 75 9.39 7.05 6.70
C LEU A 75 8.85 6.73 8.09
N ASP A 76 9.74 6.50 9.05
CA ASP A 76 9.34 6.20 10.41
C ASP A 76 8.50 7.33 11.03
N LYS A 77 8.73 8.56 10.59
CA LYS A 77 8.01 9.72 11.10
C LYS A 77 6.64 9.93 10.47
N ILE A 78 6.48 9.48 9.21
CA ILE A 78 5.27 9.81 8.44
C ILE A 78 4.36 8.61 8.19
N ILE A 79 4.85 7.39 8.40
CA ILE A 79 4.05 6.19 8.27
C ILE A 79 3.20 6.01 9.52
N PRO A 80 1.90 5.71 9.37
CA PRO A 80 1.07 5.39 10.53
C PRO A 80 1.64 4.23 11.35
N LYS A 81 1.58 4.33 12.65
CA LYS A 81 2.14 3.30 13.53
C LYS A 81 1.21 2.14 13.77
N ASN A 82 -0.03 2.26 13.37
CA ASN A 82 -1.05 1.22 13.57
C ASN A 82 -1.37 0.48 12.29
N LEU A 83 -0.34 0.13 11.52
CA LEU A 83 -0.54 -0.59 10.27
C LEU A 83 -1.04 -2.01 10.51
N ASP A 84 -2.02 -2.40 9.72
CA ASP A 84 -2.60 -3.75 9.75
C ASP A 84 -2.05 -4.61 8.62
N PHE A 85 -1.65 -4.00 7.50
CA PHE A 85 -1.22 -4.73 6.32
C PHE A 85 -0.20 -3.91 5.55
N ILE A 86 0.86 -4.59 5.09
CA ILE A 86 1.89 -3.97 4.26
C ILE A 86 1.98 -4.73 2.95
N PHE A 87 1.82 -4.02 1.84
CA PHE A 87 1.93 -4.59 0.51
C PHE A 87 3.15 -4.01 -0.20
N ILE A 88 4.06 -4.89 -0.60
CA ILE A 88 5.27 -4.48 -1.29
C ILE A 88 5.19 -4.94 -2.74
N ASP A 89 5.07 -3.97 -3.64
CA ASP A 89 5.04 -4.23 -5.07
C ASP A 89 6.22 -3.53 -5.72
N SER A 90 7.39 -3.98 -5.36
CA SER A 90 8.62 -3.44 -5.92
C SER A 90 9.04 -4.39 -7.04
N LEU A 91 9.08 -3.86 -8.27
CA LEU A 91 9.52 -4.63 -9.44
C LEU A 91 11.02 -4.79 -9.51
N HIS A 92 11.73 -4.24 -8.54
CA HIS A 92 13.15 -4.16 -8.74
C HIS A 92 13.75 -5.55 -8.63
N GLU A 93 14.24 -6.06 -7.84
CA GLU A 93 14.86 -7.35 -7.90
C GLU A 93 14.04 -8.39 -7.13
N PRO A 94 14.01 -9.62 -7.58
CA PRO A 94 13.28 -10.67 -6.88
C PRO A 94 13.68 -10.80 -5.41
N ASN A 95 14.90 -10.41 -5.08
CA ASN A 95 15.39 -10.50 -3.73
C ASN A 95 14.69 -9.57 -2.75
N HIS A 96 14.14 -8.47 -3.23
CA HIS A 96 13.42 -7.53 -2.36
C HIS A 96 12.06 -8.07 -1.95
N VAL A 97 11.51 -8.97 -2.74
CA VAL A 97 10.18 -9.52 -2.49
C VAL A 97 10.18 -10.48 -1.30
N LYS A 98 11.36 -10.95 -0.87
CA LYS A 98 11.44 -11.92 0.20
C LYS A 98 11.26 -11.35 1.59
N LYS A 99 11.22 -10.03 1.73
CA LYS A 99 11.04 -9.40 3.03
C LYS A 99 9.62 -8.91 3.18
N VAL A 100 8.70 -9.82 3.20
CA VAL A 100 7.31 -9.49 3.47
C VAL A 100 7.09 -9.65 4.97
N PHE A 101 6.73 -8.56 5.62
CA PHE A 101 6.45 -8.57 7.04
C PHE A 101 4.95 -8.67 7.24
N TYR A 102 4.53 -9.68 7.95
CA TYR A 102 3.16 -9.85 8.35
C TYR A 102 3.01 -9.47 9.82
N HIS A 103 1.99 -8.70 10.08
CA HIS A 103 1.58 -8.43 11.44
C HIS A 103 0.17 -8.94 11.65
#